data_a028b593fce0cfade16f2ceedeed769f
#
_entry.id   a028b593fce0cfade16f2ceedeed769f
#
_cell.length_a   1.000
_cell.length_b   1.000
_cell.length_c   1.000
_cell.angle_alpha   90.00
_cell.angle_beta   90.00
_cell.angle_gamma   90.00
#
_symmetry.space_group_name_H-M   'P 1'
#
loop_
_entity.id
_entity.type
_entity.pdbx_description
1 polymer ?
#
loop_
_entity_poly.entity_id
_entity_poly.type
_entity_poly.pdbx_seq_one_letter_code
_entity_poly.pdbx_strand_id
1 'polypeptide(L)'
;MLAGLSLINTTGLAILATTLATLLLGIVANLWLRGRYGALEKDLRRSRDPGATFSRPVLNHIVRDATEAAQRSGAMNAQAIIDERFQSDLKPMLFAERFVRSATGLVIILGLLGTFYGLTLSIGKIVHLVSAETGAGDAALGVSQGLTNALSGMAVAFSNSLVGILSAVILTVLGVLSNVSDRRTTVMVQIETYLDRILAHGTSAGTATESTLAGFSTSVARLDGAVARFESALQTFATTTRDFHEFNVHLKDNVQRLSLTFADLSDSLKSQYGPTIPGRKL
;
A
#
# COMPACT_ATOMS: atom_id res chain seq x y z
N MET A 1 -28.32 -9.31 -17.76
CA MET A 1 -27.03 -9.12 -17.09
C MET A 1 -26.32 -10.46 -16.78
N LEU A 2 -27.04 -11.54 -16.50
CA LEU A 2 -26.48 -12.87 -16.21
C LEU A 2 -25.99 -13.68 -17.45
N ALA A 3 -26.45 -13.36 -18.67
CA ALA A 3 -26.06 -14.03 -19.90
C ALA A 3 -24.62 -13.69 -20.37
N GLY A 4 -24.03 -12.61 -19.90
CA GLY A 4 -22.62 -12.27 -20.17
C GLY A 4 -21.59 -13.05 -19.36
N LEU A 5 -22.00 -13.67 -18.27
CA LEU A 5 -21.10 -14.45 -17.39
C LEU A 5 -20.70 -15.81 -17.97
N SER A 6 -21.47 -16.36 -18.86
CA SER A 6 -21.17 -17.67 -19.49
C SER A 6 -20.05 -17.61 -20.54
N LEU A 7 -19.68 -16.41 -21.00
CA LEU A 7 -18.58 -16.18 -21.95
C LEU A 7 -17.23 -15.92 -21.25
N ILE A 8 -17.22 -15.72 -19.93
CA ILE A 8 -16.00 -15.53 -19.16
C ILE A 8 -15.44 -16.90 -18.84
N ASN A 9 -14.27 -17.20 -19.40
CA ASN A 9 -13.53 -18.41 -19.09
C ASN A 9 -13.39 -18.54 -17.55
N THR A 10 -13.56 -19.75 -17.01
CA THR A 10 -13.58 -20.01 -15.55
C THR A 10 -12.44 -19.35 -14.78
N THR A 11 -11.26 -19.24 -15.41
CA THR A 11 -10.08 -18.58 -14.80
C THR A 11 -10.23 -17.06 -14.72
N GLY A 12 -10.79 -16.42 -15.75
CA GLY A 12 -11.06 -14.98 -15.74
C GLY A 12 -12.10 -14.60 -14.66
N LEU A 13 -13.13 -15.46 -14.52
CA LEU A 13 -14.12 -15.32 -13.45
C LEU A 13 -13.51 -15.52 -12.07
N ALA A 14 -12.58 -16.47 -11.91
CA ALA A 14 -11.87 -16.72 -10.65
C ALA A 14 -11.02 -15.51 -10.24
N ILE A 15 -10.30 -14.88 -11.18
CA ILE A 15 -9.53 -13.65 -10.91
C ILE A 15 -10.45 -12.53 -10.47
N LEU A 16 -11.55 -12.30 -11.18
CA LEU A 16 -12.54 -11.29 -10.83
C LEU A 16 -13.14 -11.54 -9.43
N ALA A 17 -13.54 -12.78 -9.18
CA ALA A 17 -14.10 -13.19 -7.88
C ALA A 17 -13.09 -12.98 -6.73
N THR A 18 -11.83 -13.32 -6.95
CA THR A 18 -10.75 -13.11 -5.96
C THR A 18 -10.52 -11.62 -5.71
N THR A 19 -10.57 -10.79 -6.76
CA THR A 19 -10.45 -9.32 -6.64
C THR A 19 -11.60 -8.75 -5.81
N LEU A 20 -12.83 -9.14 -6.10
CA LEU A 20 -14.00 -8.71 -5.32
C LEU A 20 -14.00 -9.25 -3.89
N ALA A 21 -13.56 -10.49 -3.68
CA ALA A 21 -13.42 -11.06 -2.34
C ALA A 21 -12.38 -10.27 -1.52
N THR A 22 -11.24 -9.92 -2.12
CA THR A 22 -10.20 -9.11 -1.47
C THR A 22 -10.73 -7.70 -1.14
N LEU A 23 -11.49 -7.10 -2.03
CA LEU A 23 -12.16 -5.81 -1.80
C LEU A 23 -13.11 -5.90 -0.60
N LEU A 24 -14.01 -6.87 -0.59
CA LEU A 24 -14.99 -7.06 0.50
C LEU A 24 -14.28 -7.32 1.84
N LEU A 25 -13.28 -8.21 1.86
CA LEU A 25 -12.47 -8.47 3.05
C LEU A 25 -11.77 -7.20 3.54
N GLY A 26 -11.22 -6.40 2.64
CA GLY A 26 -10.59 -5.12 2.97
C GLY A 26 -11.57 -4.12 3.58
N ILE A 27 -12.78 -4.01 3.03
CA ILE A 27 -13.84 -3.14 3.57
C ILE A 27 -14.27 -3.62 4.96
N VAL A 28 -14.58 -4.92 5.10
CA VAL A 28 -15.01 -5.51 6.38
C VAL A 28 -13.94 -5.35 7.44
N ALA A 29 -12.68 -5.64 7.12
CA ALA A 29 -11.55 -5.46 8.04
C ALA A 29 -11.40 -4.01 8.48
N ASN A 30 -11.55 -3.07 7.56
CA ASN A 30 -11.45 -1.63 7.85
C ASN A 30 -12.59 -1.16 8.80
N LEU A 31 -13.83 -1.54 8.51
CA LEU A 31 -14.98 -1.21 9.35
C LEU A 31 -14.88 -1.87 10.74
N TRP A 32 -14.43 -3.12 10.79
CA TRP A 32 -14.21 -3.84 12.03
C TRP A 32 -13.14 -3.18 12.91
N LEU A 33 -12.00 -2.80 12.31
CA LEU A 33 -10.93 -2.06 13.00
C LEU A 33 -11.45 -0.72 13.55
N ARG A 34 -12.16 0.05 12.73
CA ARG A 34 -12.76 1.32 13.15
C ARG A 34 -13.69 1.13 14.36
N GLY A 35 -14.52 0.11 14.33
CA GLY A 35 -15.42 -0.22 15.44
C GLY A 35 -14.67 -0.62 16.71
N ARG A 36 -13.62 -1.43 16.59
CA ARG A 36 -12.82 -1.90 17.73
C ARG A 36 -12.02 -0.79 18.38
N TYR A 37 -11.31 0.04 17.62
CA TYR A 37 -10.59 1.20 18.16
C TYR A 37 -11.53 2.24 18.74
N GLY A 38 -12.66 2.50 18.09
CA GLY A 38 -13.68 3.42 18.63
C GLY A 38 -14.30 2.93 19.95
N ALA A 39 -14.42 1.61 20.13
CA ALA A 39 -14.91 1.04 21.40
C ALA A 39 -13.86 1.16 22.53
N LEU A 40 -12.57 0.96 22.22
CA LEU A 40 -11.48 1.18 23.18
C LEU A 40 -11.40 2.64 23.61
N GLU A 41 -11.49 3.57 22.67
CA GLU A 41 -11.47 5.00 22.93
C GLU A 41 -12.66 5.43 23.81
N LYS A 42 -13.87 4.92 23.53
CA LYS A 42 -15.06 5.21 24.35
C LYS A 42 -14.94 4.69 25.77
N ASP A 43 -14.38 3.49 25.94
CA ASP A 43 -14.17 2.87 27.25
C ASP A 43 -13.19 3.68 28.10
N LEU A 44 -12.07 4.11 27.49
CA LEU A 44 -11.09 5.00 28.12
C LEU A 44 -11.67 6.37 28.51
N ARG A 45 -12.48 6.96 27.63
CA ARG A 45 -13.13 8.26 27.91
C ARG A 45 -14.18 8.17 29.03
N ARG A 46 -14.83 7.02 29.18
CA ARG A 46 -15.89 6.80 30.17
C ARG A 46 -15.33 6.56 31.57
N SER A 47 -14.18 5.92 31.65
CA SER A 47 -13.52 5.56 32.92
C SER A 47 -12.44 6.61 33.28
N ARG A 48 -12.87 7.82 33.62
CA ARG A 48 -11.97 8.92 34.05
C ARG A 48 -11.44 8.78 35.48
N ASP A 49 -12.09 7.97 36.30
CA ASP A 49 -11.73 7.85 37.71
C ASP A 49 -10.59 6.83 37.91
N PRO A 50 -9.59 7.17 38.75
CA PRO A 50 -8.52 6.24 39.11
C PRO A 50 -9.09 5.04 39.85
N GLY A 51 -8.89 3.83 39.26
CA GLY A 51 -9.39 2.56 39.83
C GLY A 51 -10.67 2.05 39.21
N ALA A 52 -11.24 2.70 38.20
CA ALA A 52 -12.38 2.19 37.48
C ALA A 52 -12.00 0.91 36.71
N THR A 53 -12.87 -0.09 36.77
CA THR A 53 -12.74 -1.31 35.91
C THR A 53 -13.23 -1.01 34.50
N PHE A 54 -12.41 -1.33 33.51
CA PHE A 54 -12.79 -1.17 32.11
C PHE A 54 -13.66 -2.32 31.65
N SER A 55 -14.55 -2.05 30.71
CA SER A 55 -15.38 -3.10 30.07
C SER A 55 -14.52 -4.03 29.18
N ARG A 56 -13.37 -3.58 28.75
CA ARG A 56 -12.47 -4.34 27.87
C ARG A 56 -11.33 -4.97 28.67
N PRO A 57 -11.16 -6.33 28.60
CA PRO A 57 -10.14 -7.05 29.38
C PRO A 57 -8.71 -6.57 29.08
N VAL A 58 -8.43 -6.15 27.82
CA VAL A 58 -7.13 -5.63 27.40
C VAL A 58 -6.70 -4.43 28.25
N LEU A 59 -7.60 -3.48 28.49
CA LEU A 59 -7.31 -2.30 29.28
C LEU A 59 -7.05 -2.66 30.76
N ASN A 60 -7.83 -3.60 31.29
CA ASN A 60 -7.63 -4.10 32.67
C ASN A 60 -6.27 -4.81 32.82
N HIS A 61 -5.84 -5.58 31.80
CA HIS A 61 -4.52 -6.23 31.81
C HIS A 61 -3.40 -5.20 31.79
N ILE A 62 -3.48 -4.18 30.92
CA ILE A 62 -2.49 -3.11 30.84
C ILE A 62 -2.37 -2.37 32.18
N VAL A 63 -3.49 -1.98 32.78
CA VAL A 63 -3.51 -1.25 34.05
C VAL A 63 -2.95 -2.12 35.19
N ARG A 64 -3.33 -3.39 35.24
CA ARG A 64 -2.81 -4.31 36.26
C ARG A 64 -1.31 -4.49 36.14
N ASP A 65 -0.81 -4.78 34.95
CA ASP A 65 0.62 -5.01 34.75
C ASP A 65 1.44 -3.75 35.01
N ALA A 66 0.90 -2.58 34.64
CA ALA A 66 1.52 -1.30 34.92
C ALA A 66 1.60 -1.03 36.41
N THR A 67 0.52 -1.31 37.18
CA THR A 67 0.53 -1.13 38.66
C THR A 67 1.45 -2.13 39.33
N GLU A 68 1.51 -3.39 38.88
CA GLU A 68 2.45 -4.37 39.43
C GLU A 68 3.91 -3.99 39.12
N ALA A 69 4.21 -3.51 37.93
CA ALA A 69 5.56 -3.07 37.55
C ALA A 69 6.01 -1.84 38.37
N ALA A 70 5.11 -0.90 38.57
CA ALA A 70 5.38 0.29 39.43
C ALA A 70 5.71 -0.10 40.88
N GLN A 71 5.00 -1.09 41.42
CA GLN A 71 5.26 -1.58 42.80
C GLN A 71 6.58 -2.31 42.94
N ARG A 72 7.07 -2.99 41.88
CA ARG A 72 8.31 -3.79 41.91
C ARG A 72 9.58 -2.99 41.70
N SER A 73 9.56 -2.00 40.81
CA SER A 73 10.79 -1.40 40.25
C SER A 73 10.95 0.10 40.57
N GLY A 74 9.94 0.77 41.11
CA GLY A 74 9.99 2.23 41.36
C GLY A 74 10.16 3.11 40.10
N ALA A 75 10.65 2.56 39.01
CA ALA A 75 10.75 3.21 37.71
C ALA A 75 10.01 2.37 36.68
N MET A 76 8.99 2.92 36.06
CA MET A 76 8.14 2.23 35.09
C MET A 76 8.35 2.77 33.67
N ASN A 77 8.59 1.86 32.73
CA ASN A 77 8.48 2.22 31.32
C ASN A 77 7.07 1.84 30.81
N ALA A 78 6.11 2.77 31.03
CA ALA A 78 4.72 2.60 30.63
C ALA A 78 4.59 2.23 29.14
N GLN A 79 5.42 2.84 28.30
CA GLN A 79 5.43 2.60 26.86
C GLN A 79 5.77 1.14 26.53
N ALA A 80 6.76 0.55 27.19
CA ALA A 80 7.15 -0.84 26.93
C ALA A 80 6.02 -1.83 27.30
N ILE A 81 5.33 -1.59 28.41
CA ILE A 81 4.21 -2.44 28.86
C ILE A 81 3.02 -2.30 27.89
N ILE A 82 2.71 -1.07 27.46
CA ILE A 82 1.65 -0.81 26.48
C ILE A 82 1.98 -1.53 25.18
N ASP A 83 3.19 -1.37 24.66
CA ASP A 83 3.60 -1.98 23.38
C ASP A 83 3.58 -3.52 23.45
N GLU A 84 4.06 -4.11 24.54
CA GLU A 84 4.04 -5.57 24.74
C GLU A 84 2.60 -6.10 24.77
N ARG A 85 1.72 -5.45 25.53
CA ARG A 85 0.31 -5.86 25.61
C ARG A 85 -0.47 -5.59 24.34
N PHE A 86 -0.22 -4.51 23.65
CA PHE A 86 -0.78 -4.28 22.32
C PHE A 86 -0.38 -5.36 21.33
N GLN A 87 0.89 -5.79 21.37
CA GLN A 87 1.37 -6.86 20.50
C GLN A 87 0.81 -8.24 20.87
N SER A 88 0.55 -8.52 22.15
CA SER A 88 0.04 -9.82 22.59
C SER A 88 -1.47 -9.93 22.45
N ASP A 89 -2.23 -8.98 22.98
CA ASP A 89 -3.69 -9.05 23.11
C ASP A 89 -4.43 -8.55 21.84
N LEU A 90 -3.79 -7.67 21.07
CA LEU A 90 -4.37 -7.07 19.86
C LEU A 90 -3.77 -7.61 18.56
N LYS A 91 -3.09 -8.78 18.61
CA LYS A 91 -2.56 -9.46 17.41
C LYS A 91 -3.53 -9.49 16.22
N PRO A 92 -4.81 -9.87 16.39
CA PRO A 92 -5.75 -9.91 15.26
C PRO A 92 -6.01 -8.52 14.67
N MET A 93 -5.99 -7.46 15.47
CA MET A 93 -6.16 -6.09 14.99
C MET A 93 -4.94 -5.63 14.19
N LEU A 94 -3.72 -5.94 14.66
CA LEU A 94 -2.49 -5.64 13.97
C LEU A 94 -2.38 -6.38 12.63
N PHE A 95 -2.81 -7.64 12.60
CA PHE A 95 -2.88 -8.41 11.36
C PHE A 95 -3.87 -7.80 10.38
N ALA A 96 -5.08 -7.45 10.83
CA ALA A 96 -6.09 -6.82 10.00
C ALA A 96 -5.62 -5.45 9.46
N GLU A 97 -4.89 -4.66 10.26
CA GLU A 97 -4.30 -3.39 9.82
C GLU A 97 -3.28 -3.61 8.70
N ARG A 98 -2.39 -4.60 8.86
CA ARG A 98 -1.42 -4.98 7.80
C ARG A 98 -2.12 -5.47 6.55
N PHE A 99 -3.15 -6.30 6.72
CA PHE A 99 -3.95 -6.80 5.61
C PHE A 99 -4.62 -5.67 4.82
N VAL A 100 -5.30 -4.73 5.48
CA VAL A 100 -5.94 -3.58 4.83
C VAL A 100 -4.93 -2.76 4.04
N ARG A 101 -3.73 -2.54 4.59
CA ARG A 101 -2.65 -1.82 3.91
C ARG A 101 -2.15 -2.57 2.67
N SER A 102 -2.02 -3.90 2.76
CA SER A 102 -1.57 -4.74 1.64
C SER A 102 -2.67 -4.99 0.61
N ALA A 103 -3.95 -4.98 1.01
CA ALA A 103 -5.08 -5.30 0.15
C ALA A 103 -5.16 -4.38 -1.07
N THR A 104 -4.85 -3.09 -0.91
CA THR A 104 -4.83 -2.12 -2.03
C THR A 104 -3.83 -2.53 -3.11
N GLY A 105 -2.62 -2.93 -2.72
CA GLY A 105 -1.61 -3.42 -3.68
C GLY A 105 -2.01 -4.74 -4.32
N LEU A 106 -2.58 -5.67 -3.54
CA LEU A 106 -3.05 -6.97 -4.04
C LEU A 106 -4.12 -6.81 -5.12
N VAL A 107 -5.08 -5.92 -4.92
CA VAL A 107 -6.17 -5.69 -5.87
C VAL A 107 -5.65 -5.13 -7.20
N ILE A 108 -4.64 -4.25 -7.17
CA ILE A 108 -3.99 -3.73 -8.38
C ILE A 108 -3.27 -4.87 -9.12
N ILE A 109 -2.51 -5.70 -8.40
CA ILE A 109 -1.79 -6.84 -8.98
C ILE A 109 -2.77 -7.83 -9.59
N LEU A 110 -3.89 -8.13 -8.92
CA LEU A 110 -4.93 -9.02 -9.44
C LEU A 110 -5.61 -8.43 -10.69
N GLY A 111 -5.84 -7.11 -10.73
CA GLY A 111 -6.34 -6.42 -11.91
C GLY A 111 -5.37 -6.55 -13.09
N LEU A 112 -4.07 -6.35 -12.86
CA LEU A 112 -3.03 -6.51 -13.86
C LEU A 112 -2.92 -7.97 -14.33
N LEU A 113 -2.97 -8.93 -13.41
CA LEU A 113 -2.98 -10.35 -13.74
C LEU A 113 -4.17 -10.70 -14.66
N GLY A 114 -5.33 -10.10 -14.41
CA GLY A 114 -6.52 -10.23 -15.24
C GLY A 114 -6.30 -9.72 -16.68
N THR A 115 -5.56 -8.61 -16.84
CA THR A 115 -5.22 -8.10 -18.19
C THR A 115 -4.28 -9.04 -18.93
N PHE A 116 -3.23 -9.51 -18.29
CA PHE A 116 -2.31 -10.49 -18.89
C PHE A 116 -3.01 -11.75 -19.33
N TYR A 117 -3.86 -12.29 -18.44
CA TYR A 117 -4.63 -13.47 -18.75
C TYR A 117 -5.58 -13.27 -19.94
N GLY A 118 -6.33 -12.17 -19.97
CA GLY A 118 -7.24 -11.85 -21.06
C GLY A 118 -6.53 -11.63 -22.40
N LEU A 119 -5.38 -10.97 -22.40
CA LEU A 119 -4.55 -10.81 -23.60
C LEU A 119 -4.00 -12.15 -24.11
N THR A 120 -3.51 -13.00 -23.22
CA THR A 120 -3.01 -14.32 -23.56
C THR A 120 -4.10 -15.17 -24.21
N LEU A 121 -5.32 -15.15 -23.68
CA LEU A 121 -6.45 -15.82 -24.28
C LEU A 121 -6.82 -15.26 -25.65
N SER A 122 -6.78 -13.94 -25.80
CA SER A 122 -7.09 -13.25 -27.05
C SER A 122 -6.10 -13.67 -28.16
N ILE A 123 -4.79 -13.64 -27.86
CA ILE A 123 -3.73 -14.06 -28.77
C ILE A 123 -3.88 -15.55 -29.12
N GLY A 124 -4.12 -16.42 -28.14
CA GLY A 124 -4.33 -17.84 -28.36
C GLY A 124 -5.47 -18.14 -29.34
N LYS A 125 -6.58 -17.42 -29.24
CA LYS A 125 -7.71 -17.54 -30.17
C LYS A 125 -7.35 -17.07 -31.56
N ILE A 126 -6.59 -16.00 -31.73
CA ILE A 126 -6.12 -15.50 -33.03
C ILE A 126 -5.20 -16.54 -33.68
N VAL A 127 -4.22 -17.06 -32.94
CA VAL A 127 -3.28 -18.07 -33.45
C VAL A 127 -4.03 -19.34 -33.96
N HIS A 128 -5.02 -19.78 -33.17
CA HIS A 128 -5.83 -20.94 -33.52
C HIS A 128 -6.61 -20.75 -34.83
N LEU A 129 -7.08 -19.53 -35.07
CA LEU A 129 -7.79 -19.21 -36.34
C LEU A 129 -6.87 -19.19 -37.55
N VAL A 130 -5.71 -18.52 -37.41
CA VAL A 130 -4.71 -18.47 -38.49
C VAL A 130 -4.22 -19.88 -38.84
N SER A 131 -4.14 -20.78 -37.86
CA SER A 131 -3.72 -22.18 -38.09
C SER A 131 -4.82 -23.09 -38.65
N ALA A 132 -6.09 -22.73 -38.48
CA ALA A 132 -7.23 -23.53 -38.94
C ALA A 132 -7.63 -23.24 -40.41
N GLU A 133 -7.19 -22.13 -40.99
CA GLU A 133 -7.57 -21.67 -42.33
C GLU A 133 -6.71 -22.31 -43.46
N THR A 134 -6.73 -23.62 -43.58
CA THR A 134 -6.19 -24.31 -44.78
C THR A 134 -7.25 -24.79 -45.76
N GLY A 135 -8.54 -24.39 -45.59
CA GLY A 135 -9.66 -24.79 -46.45
C GLY A 135 -10.39 -23.59 -47.10
N ALA A 136 -10.35 -23.49 -48.40
CA ALA A 136 -10.72 -22.34 -49.24
C ALA A 136 -12.24 -22.11 -49.42
N GLY A 137 -13.08 -22.25 -48.42
CA GLY A 137 -14.53 -22.06 -48.61
C GLY A 137 -15.22 -21.03 -47.74
N ASP A 138 -14.80 -20.88 -46.50
CA ASP A 138 -15.46 -20.05 -45.48
C ASP A 138 -14.52 -19.09 -44.74
N ALA A 139 -13.41 -18.74 -45.34
CA ALA A 139 -12.32 -17.96 -44.75
C ALA A 139 -12.81 -16.58 -44.16
N ALA A 140 -13.69 -15.89 -44.88
CA ALA A 140 -14.17 -14.57 -44.45
C ALA A 140 -15.05 -14.63 -43.19
N LEU A 141 -15.87 -15.67 -43.04
CA LEU A 141 -16.72 -15.87 -41.85
C LEU A 141 -15.89 -16.33 -40.65
N GLY A 142 -14.89 -17.18 -40.86
CA GLY A 142 -13.95 -17.62 -39.84
C GLY A 142 -13.12 -16.47 -39.27
N VAL A 143 -12.57 -15.61 -40.12
CA VAL A 143 -11.81 -14.41 -39.73
C VAL A 143 -12.68 -13.45 -38.90
N SER A 144 -13.92 -13.18 -39.36
CA SER A 144 -14.84 -12.30 -38.63
C SER A 144 -15.19 -12.82 -37.21
N GLN A 145 -15.46 -14.12 -37.11
CA GLN A 145 -15.77 -14.78 -35.86
C GLN A 145 -14.56 -14.80 -34.92
N GLY A 146 -13.39 -14.99 -35.45
CA GLY A 146 -12.16 -14.95 -34.69
C GLY A 146 -11.78 -13.58 -34.15
N LEU A 147 -11.94 -12.58 -34.98
CA LEU A 147 -11.75 -11.21 -34.57
C LEU A 147 -12.71 -10.84 -33.41
N THR A 148 -13.97 -11.22 -33.52
CA THR A 148 -14.98 -11.02 -32.50
C THR A 148 -14.60 -11.74 -31.19
N ASN A 149 -14.10 -12.96 -31.26
CA ASN A 149 -13.64 -13.73 -30.12
C ASN A 149 -12.38 -13.13 -29.47
N ALA A 150 -11.46 -12.58 -30.28
CA ALA A 150 -10.28 -11.89 -29.79
C ALA A 150 -10.64 -10.58 -29.09
N LEU A 151 -11.53 -9.78 -29.67
CA LEU A 151 -12.08 -8.56 -29.05
C LEU A 151 -12.79 -8.86 -27.73
N SER A 152 -13.54 -9.96 -27.67
CA SER A 152 -14.18 -10.41 -26.41
C SER A 152 -13.14 -10.73 -25.34
N GLY A 153 -12.03 -11.36 -25.64
CA GLY A 153 -10.93 -11.62 -24.71
C GLY A 153 -10.29 -10.33 -24.19
N MET A 154 -10.11 -9.33 -25.06
CA MET A 154 -9.60 -8.02 -24.68
C MET A 154 -10.59 -7.26 -23.78
N ALA A 155 -11.89 -7.35 -24.05
CA ALA A 155 -12.92 -6.74 -23.23
C ALA A 155 -12.92 -7.31 -21.80
N VAL A 156 -12.74 -8.62 -21.64
CA VAL A 156 -12.60 -9.26 -20.31
C VAL A 156 -11.33 -8.77 -19.60
N ALA A 157 -10.20 -8.66 -20.30
CA ALA A 157 -8.97 -8.14 -19.75
C ALA A 157 -9.15 -6.71 -19.21
N PHE A 158 -9.73 -5.85 -20.03
CA PHE A 158 -10.00 -4.45 -19.65
C PHE A 158 -10.96 -4.34 -18.46
N SER A 159 -12.02 -5.14 -18.44
CA SER A 159 -12.99 -5.16 -17.32
C SER A 159 -12.32 -5.58 -16.01
N ASN A 160 -11.46 -6.59 -16.01
CA ASN A 160 -10.74 -7.02 -14.81
C ASN A 160 -9.80 -5.93 -14.28
N SER A 161 -9.10 -5.22 -15.16
CA SER A 161 -8.25 -4.10 -14.77
C SER A 161 -9.04 -2.95 -14.20
N LEU A 162 -10.16 -2.60 -14.84
CA LEU A 162 -11.02 -1.52 -14.36
C LEU A 162 -11.58 -1.81 -12.98
N VAL A 163 -12.06 -3.04 -12.74
CA VAL A 163 -12.51 -3.48 -11.41
C VAL A 163 -11.38 -3.44 -10.40
N GLY A 164 -10.16 -3.87 -10.78
CA GLY A 164 -8.98 -3.80 -9.92
C GLY A 164 -8.67 -2.36 -9.48
N ILE A 165 -8.58 -1.44 -10.44
CA ILE A 165 -8.29 -0.01 -10.17
C ILE A 165 -9.40 0.61 -9.32
N LEU A 166 -10.67 0.40 -9.69
CA LEU A 166 -11.80 0.94 -8.92
C LEU A 166 -11.81 0.43 -7.48
N SER A 167 -11.54 -0.86 -7.29
CA SER A 167 -11.43 -1.47 -5.97
C SER A 167 -10.27 -0.88 -5.16
N ALA A 168 -9.12 -0.61 -5.79
CA ALA A 168 -7.99 0.03 -5.14
C ALA A 168 -8.32 1.47 -4.70
N VAL A 169 -9.02 2.23 -5.54
CA VAL A 169 -9.48 3.59 -5.21
C VAL A 169 -10.43 3.55 -4.01
N ILE A 170 -11.41 2.64 -4.00
CA ILE A 170 -12.35 2.48 -2.88
C ILE A 170 -11.60 2.16 -1.59
N LEU A 171 -10.67 1.18 -1.60
CA LEU A 171 -9.89 0.82 -0.42
C LEU A 171 -9.01 1.96 0.07
N THR A 172 -8.40 2.72 -0.84
CA THR A 172 -7.57 3.88 -0.50
C THR A 172 -8.41 4.96 0.17
N VAL A 173 -9.54 5.33 -0.43
CA VAL A 173 -10.45 6.34 0.14
C VAL A 173 -10.97 5.90 1.51
N LEU A 174 -11.40 4.65 1.65
CA LEU A 174 -11.83 4.10 2.94
C LEU A 174 -10.70 4.08 3.96
N GLY A 175 -9.47 3.76 3.55
CA GLY A 175 -8.28 3.81 4.40
C GLY A 175 -8.02 5.20 4.97
N VAL A 176 -8.10 6.23 4.11
CA VAL A 176 -7.94 7.63 4.51
C VAL A 176 -9.08 8.09 5.44
N LEU A 177 -10.32 7.77 5.08
CA LEU A 177 -11.50 8.18 5.88
C LEU A 177 -11.57 7.48 7.25
N SER A 178 -11.07 6.25 7.35
CA SER A 178 -11.09 5.50 8.62
C SER A 178 -9.97 5.88 9.57
N ASN A 179 -8.87 6.39 9.04
CA ASN A 179 -7.69 6.88 9.77
C ASN A 179 -7.30 5.98 10.97
N VAL A 180 -7.20 4.66 10.71
CA VAL A 180 -7.01 3.64 11.74
C VAL A 180 -5.67 3.82 12.47
N SER A 181 -4.62 4.23 11.75
CA SER A 181 -3.30 4.48 12.33
C SER A 181 -3.32 5.58 13.40
N ASP A 182 -3.99 6.69 13.12
CA ASP A 182 -4.08 7.81 14.07
C ASP A 182 -4.93 7.43 15.29
N ARG A 183 -6.00 6.65 15.08
CA ARG A 183 -6.80 6.14 16.21
C ARG A 183 -6.00 5.23 17.12
N ARG A 184 -5.14 4.37 16.57
CA ARG A 184 -4.24 3.53 17.34
C ARG A 184 -3.31 4.40 18.21
N THR A 185 -2.65 5.37 17.60
CA THR A 185 -1.74 6.29 18.30
C THR A 185 -2.50 7.09 19.38
N THR A 186 -3.68 7.58 19.08
CA THR A 186 -4.53 8.29 20.03
C THR A 186 -4.88 7.41 21.23
N VAL A 187 -5.27 6.17 21.02
CA VAL A 187 -5.57 5.21 22.10
C VAL A 187 -4.33 4.94 22.96
N MET A 188 -3.17 4.74 22.33
CA MET A 188 -1.90 4.53 23.06
C MET A 188 -1.56 5.69 23.95
N VAL A 189 -1.61 6.92 23.44
CA VAL A 189 -1.35 8.16 24.21
C VAL A 189 -2.37 8.35 25.34
N GLN A 190 -3.64 8.03 25.10
CA GLN A 190 -4.66 8.10 26.13
C GLN A 190 -4.44 7.09 27.26
N ILE A 191 -4.00 5.88 26.94
CA ILE A 191 -3.62 4.86 27.93
C ILE A 191 -2.41 5.33 28.75
N GLU A 192 -1.38 5.84 28.09
CA GLU A 192 -0.18 6.39 28.74
C GLU A 192 -0.56 7.50 29.71
N THR A 193 -1.35 8.48 29.26
CA THR A 193 -1.84 9.57 30.10
C THR A 193 -2.68 9.07 31.27
N TYR A 194 -3.47 8.03 31.11
CA TYR A 194 -4.28 7.42 32.16
C TYR A 194 -3.38 6.73 33.20
N LEU A 195 -2.38 5.98 32.77
CA LEU A 195 -1.40 5.31 33.64
C LEU A 195 -0.60 6.33 34.45
N ASP A 196 -0.11 7.39 33.82
CA ASP A 196 0.64 8.45 34.49
C ASP A 196 -0.22 9.12 35.61
N ARG A 197 -1.52 9.29 35.33
CA ARG A 197 -2.45 9.85 36.32
C ARG A 197 -2.66 8.91 37.51
N ILE A 198 -2.82 7.60 37.28
CA ILE A 198 -2.97 6.62 38.38
C ILE A 198 -1.72 6.60 39.25
N LEU A 199 -0.55 6.58 38.63
CA LEU A 199 0.73 6.52 39.31
C LEU A 199 1.01 7.81 40.11
N ALA A 200 0.66 8.97 39.55
CA ALA A 200 0.76 10.25 40.25
C ALA A 200 -0.13 10.32 41.52
N HIS A 201 -1.27 9.64 41.50
CA HIS A 201 -2.15 9.58 42.69
C HIS A 201 -1.72 8.52 43.71
N GLY A 202 -0.97 7.48 43.26
CA GLY A 202 -0.47 6.41 44.14
C GLY A 202 0.84 6.74 44.87
N THR A 203 1.61 7.68 44.35
CA THR A 203 2.85 8.19 44.98
C THR A 203 2.55 9.51 45.64
N SER A 204 2.37 9.46 46.97
CA SER A 204 2.15 10.66 47.79
C SER A 204 3.17 11.77 47.49
N ALA A 205 2.67 12.90 47.07
CA ALA A 205 3.07 14.32 47.23
C ALA A 205 4.57 14.75 47.25
N GLY A 206 5.53 13.85 47.20
CA GLY A 206 6.96 14.21 47.33
C GLY A 206 7.79 14.15 46.08
N THR A 207 7.40 13.34 45.10
CA THR A 207 8.19 13.03 43.90
C THR A 207 7.59 13.57 42.59
N ALA A 208 6.43 14.23 42.67
CA ALA A 208 5.72 14.71 41.47
C ALA A 208 6.50 15.80 40.70
N THR A 209 7.29 16.59 41.41
CA THR A 209 8.09 17.67 40.78
C THR A 209 9.34 17.11 40.10
N GLU A 210 9.94 16.07 40.66
CA GLU A 210 11.13 15.42 40.11
C GLU A 210 10.81 14.53 38.90
N SER A 211 9.65 13.84 38.92
CA SER A 211 9.18 13.03 37.78
C SER A 211 8.68 13.90 36.62
N THR A 212 8.11 15.06 36.84
CA THR A 212 7.75 16.02 35.78
C THR A 212 9.00 16.63 35.14
N LEU A 213 10.02 16.94 35.92
CA LEU A 213 11.31 17.41 35.39
C LEU A 213 12.04 16.31 34.63
N ALA A 214 12.02 15.07 35.11
CA ALA A 214 12.57 13.91 34.36
C ALA A 214 11.78 13.60 33.06
N GLY A 215 10.46 13.69 33.09
CA GLY A 215 9.60 13.58 31.91
C GLY A 215 9.85 14.69 30.88
N PHE A 216 10.05 15.91 31.33
CA PHE A 216 10.40 17.04 30.48
C PHE A 216 11.80 16.86 29.86
N SER A 217 12.80 16.45 30.66
CA SER A 217 14.16 16.18 30.14
C SER A 217 14.16 15.05 29.11
N THR A 218 13.36 14.00 29.33
CA THR A 218 13.20 12.88 28.36
C THR A 218 12.50 13.34 27.08
N SER A 219 11.52 14.24 27.19
CA SER A 219 10.83 14.80 26.01
C SER A 219 11.75 15.72 25.21
N VAL A 220 12.58 16.52 25.88
CA VAL A 220 13.61 17.35 25.25
C VAL A 220 14.65 16.48 24.55
N ALA A 221 15.14 15.41 25.20
CA ALA A 221 16.07 14.48 24.58
C ALA A 221 15.48 13.73 23.36
N ARG A 222 14.18 13.41 23.40
CA ARG A 222 13.47 12.85 22.23
C ARG A 222 13.34 13.86 21.09
N LEU A 223 13.09 15.12 21.41
CA LEU A 223 13.04 16.19 20.42
C LEU A 223 14.40 16.40 19.78
N ASP A 224 15.46 16.40 20.57
CA ASP A 224 16.84 16.51 20.11
C ASP A 224 17.20 15.34 19.17
N GLY A 225 16.85 14.11 19.55
CA GLY A 225 17.00 12.93 18.70
C GLY A 225 16.12 12.93 17.43
N ALA A 226 14.97 13.61 17.44
CA ALA A 226 14.15 13.79 16.25
C ALA A 226 14.73 14.85 15.32
N VAL A 227 15.25 15.94 15.87
CA VAL A 227 15.96 16.99 15.12
C VAL A 227 17.22 16.44 14.47
N ALA A 228 18.02 15.65 15.21
CA ALA A 228 19.22 15.03 14.64
C ALA A 228 18.91 14.06 13.48
N ARG A 229 17.81 13.28 13.61
CA ARG A 229 17.34 12.42 12.51
C ARG A 229 16.83 13.20 11.31
N PHE A 230 16.14 14.31 11.56
CA PHE A 230 15.68 15.19 10.49
C PHE A 230 16.85 15.86 9.77
N GLU A 231 17.86 16.31 10.51
CA GLU A 231 19.09 16.86 9.95
C GLU A 231 19.85 15.84 9.09
N SER A 232 19.98 14.60 9.58
CA SER A 232 20.55 13.49 8.81
C SER A 232 19.75 13.18 7.54
N ALA A 233 18.43 13.21 7.61
CA ALA A 233 17.57 13.01 6.44
C ALA A 233 17.70 14.14 5.42
N LEU A 234 17.80 15.40 5.87
CA LEU A 234 18.06 16.54 4.99
C LEU A 234 19.44 16.43 4.31
N GLN A 235 20.44 15.98 5.05
CA GLN A 235 21.78 15.78 4.52
C GLN A 235 21.81 14.67 3.46
N THR A 236 21.11 13.57 3.73
CA THR A 236 20.92 12.48 2.74
C THR A 236 20.14 12.95 1.52
N PHE A 237 19.10 13.76 1.70
CA PHE A 237 18.35 14.36 0.60
C PHE A 237 19.20 15.29 -0.24
N ALA A 238 20.01 16.13 0.40
CA ALA A 238 20.93 17.04 -0.31
C ALA A 238 21.98 16.29 -1.15
N THR A 239 22.57 15.21 -0.60
CA THR A 239 23.49 14.34 -1.36
C THR A 239 22.78 13.64 -2.51
N THR A 240 21.63 13.03 -2.29
CA THR A 240 20.87 12.37 -3.35
C THR A 240 20.46 13.34 -4.46
N THR A 241 20.08 14.56 -4.10
CA THR A 241 19.74 15.62 -5.10
C THR A 241 20.96 16.01 -5.93
N ARG A 242 22.13 16.08 -5.30
CA ARG A 242 23.39 16.35 -5.99
C ARG A 242 23.76 15.23 -6.96
N ASP A 243 23.68 13.97 -6.49
CA ASP A 243 23.96 12.78 -7.30
C ASP A 243 23.00 12.68 -8.49
N PHE A 244 21.72 13.02 -8.26
CA PHE A 244 20.72 13.08 -9.33
C PHE A 244 21.01 14.19 -10.35
N HIS A 245 21.52 15.33 -9.88
CA HIS A 245 21.96 16.39 -10.80
C HIS A 245 23.15 15.94 -11.64
N GLU A 246 24.15 15.32 -11.05
CA GLU A 246 25.32 14.78 -11.74
C GLU A 246 24.93 13.69 -12.74
N PHE A 247 24.03 12.78 -12.34
CA PHE A 247 23.45 11.78 -13.24
C PHE A 247 22.77 12.42 -14.46
N ASN A 248 21.97 13.46 -14.26
CA ASN A 248 21.30 14.17 -15.36
C ASN A 248 22.29 14.85 -16.32
N VAL A 249 23.39 15.39 -15.80
CA VAL A 249 24.45 15.98 -16.63
C VAL A 249 25.09 14.89 -17.50
N HIS A 250 25.45 13.74 -16.92
CA HIS A 250 26.01 12.60 -17.66
C HIS A 250 25.02 12.02 -18.67
N LEU A 251 23.75 11.93 -18.30
CA LEU A 251 22.70 11.46 -19.21
C LEU A 251 22.59 12.38 -20.44
N LYS A 252 22.60 13.69 -20.22
CA LYS A 252 22.57 14.70 -21.29
C LYS A 252 23.77 14.56 -22.23
N ASP A 253 24.97 14.39 -21.68
CA ASP A 253 26.21 14.20 -22.47
C ASP A 253 26.16 12.90 -23.30
N ASN A 254 25.69 11.81 -22.69
CA ASN A 254 25.51 10.53 -23.37
C ASN A 254 24.47 10.61 -24.51
N VAL A 255 23.34 11.28 -24.28
CA VAL A 255 22.31 11.50 -25.31
C VAL A 255 22.86 12.36 -26.45
N GLN A 256 23.64 13.38 -26.15
CA GLN A 256 24.29 14.24 -27.16
C GLN A 256 25.31 13.44 -27.98
N ARG A 257 26.15 12.63 -27.37
CA ARG A 257 27.07 11.71 -28.05
C ARG A 257 26.34 10.70 -28.96
N LEU A 258 25.25 10.15 -28.45
CA LEU A 258 24.42 9.24 -29.23
C LEU A 258 23.84 9.93 -30.46
N SER A 259 23.35 11.16 -30.32
CA SER A 259 22.83 11.98 -31.42
C SER A 259 23.89 12.26 -32.49
N LEU A 260 25.12 12.56 -32.08
CA LEU A 260 26.25 12.79 -33.00
C LEU A 260 26.61 11.49 -33.75
N THR A 261 26.66 10.37 -33.04
CA THR A 261 26.92 9.03 -33.66
C THR A 261 25.86 8.63 -34.67
N PHE A 262 24.59 8.92 -34.38
CA PHE A 262 23.48 8.70 -35.33
C PHE A 262 23.57 9.62 -36.55
N ALA A 263 23.96 10.86 -36.38
CA ALA A 263 24.18 11.80 -37.49
C ALA A 263 25.31 11.29 -38.40
N ASP A 264 26.43 10.87 -37.82
CA ASP A 264 27.60 10.35 -38.53
C ASP A 264 27.27 9.04 -39.27
N LEU A 265 26.50 8.13 -38.62
CA LEU A 265 26.01 6.92 -39.26
C LEU A 265 25.05 7.22 -40.41
N SER A 266 24.17 8.21 -40.24
CA SER A 266 23.24 8.64 -41.32
C SER A 266 23.98 9.20 -42.52
N ASP A 267 25.02 10.01 -42.30
CA ASP A 267 25.82 10.58 -43.37
C ASP A 267 26.72 9.53 -44.05
N SER A 268 27.24 8.57 -43.26
CA SER A 268 27.97 7.42 -43.79
C SER A 268 27.06 6.52 -44.65
N LEU A 269 25.84 6.25 -44.22
CA LEU A 269 24.87 5.52 -45.04
C LEU A 269 24.45 6.26 -46.31
N LYS A 270 24.27 7.59 -46.21
CA LYS A 270 23.99 8.41 -47.41
C LYS A 270 25.14 8.40 -48.42
N SER A 271 26.39 8.39 -47.95
CA SER A 271 27.57 8.33 -48.81
C SER A 271 27.75 6.97 -49.49
N GLN A 272 27.35 5.91 -48.77
CA GLN A 272 27.48 4.53 -49.27
C GLN A 272 26.29 4.06 -50.13
N TYR A 273 25.10 4.58 -49.87
CA TYR A 273 23.85 4.22 -50.55
C TYR A 273 23.12 5.39 -51.21
N GLY A 274 23.80 6.58 -51.33
CA GLY A 274 23.25 7.71 -52.05
C GLY A 274 22.88 7.37 -53.47
N PRO A 275 21.76 7.90 -53.99
CA PRO A 275 21.18 7.43 -55.23
C PRO A 275 22.13 7.76 -56.41
N THR A 276 22.73 6.76 -56.99
CA THR A 276 23.15 6.78 -58.41
C THR A 276 21.89 6.84 -59.26
N ILE A 277 21.35 8.06 -59.41
CA ILE A 277 20.35 8.32 -60.44
C ILE A 277 21.13 8.46 -61.76
N PRO A 278 21.08 7.45 -62.69
CA PRO A 278 21.63 7.65 -64.01
C PRO A 278 20.74 8.68 -64.70
N GLY A 279 21.37 9.78 -65.12
CA GLY A 279 20.70 10.82 -65.86
C GLY A 279 19.95 10.28 -67.08
N ARG A 280 18.64 10.45 -67.07
CA ARG A 280 17.81 10.32 -68.26
C ARG A 280 17.94 11.61 -69.03
N LYS A 281 18.80 11.60 -70.05
CA LYS A 281 18.78 12.63 -71.13
C LYS A 281 17.52 12.37 -71.95
N LEU A 282 16.63 13.31 -72.02
CA LEU A 282 15.75 13.55 -73.15
C LEU A 282 16.38 14.64 -74.03
#